data_f59b6bc3788a180aa29e6bc835b0c172
#
_entry.id   f59b6bc3788a180aa29e6bc835b0c172
#
_cell.length_a   1.000
_cell.length_b   1.000
_cell.length_c   1.000
_cell.angle_alpha   90.00
_cell.angle_beta   90.00
_cell.angle_gamma   90.00
#
_symmetry.space_group_name_H-M   'P 1'
#
loop_
_entity.id
_entity.type
_entity.pdbx_description
1 polymer ?
#
loop_
_entity_poly.entity_id
_entity_poly.type
_entity_poly.pdbx_seq_one_letter_code
_entity_poly.pdbx_strand_id
1 'polypeptide(L)'
;MKKLIFYSLILLFILFFSKADAQNVALGVRGGISIPNLTAGGSNENPLNTGYSSREGVDAGIFAEFKFSNLFSIQPMIEYSSQGGKKDGLQAFPTPAAFAAMYPPGQSPTYLYATYNSTAKLNYLMLPILAKFGWNFKSSPFRFYVDAGPFLGYLVYAHQITTGSSDFYTDPAGTQPLPVGPQSFNNDQNIKDQLHTINFGFEGNLGFAYKFKKSYIFIEGGGNYGFLNIQKGTANGKNNAGAGTVDIGYSFWL
;
A
#
# COMPACT_ATOMS: atom_id res chain seq x y z
N MET A 1 -18.58 22.72 16.84
CA MET A 1 -17.43 23.14 16.04
C MET A 1 -17.03 22.12 14.96
N LYS A 2 -16.77 20.83 15.24
CA LYS A 2 -16.33 19.83 14.24
C LYS A 2 -17.29 19.66 13.05
N LYS A 3 -18.63 19.65 13.29
CA LYS A 3 -19.63 19.56 12.23
C LYS A 3 -19.67 20.80 11.32
N LEU A 4 -19.45 21.99 11.88
CA LEU A 4 -19.43 23.25 11.11
C LEU A 4 -18.23 23.32 10.18
N ILE A 5 -17.05 22.88 10.61
CA ILE A 5 -15.83 22.77 9.80
C ILE A 5 -16.04 21.76 8.67
N PHE A 6 -16.70 20.64 8.94
CA PHE A 6 -17.01 19.63 7.93
C PHE A 6 -17.95 20.17 6.86
N TYR A 7 -19.03 20.86 7.23
CA TYR A 7 -19.95 21.47 6.27
C TYR A 7 -19.32 22.65 5.50
N SER A 8 -18.43 23.43 6.11
CA SER A 8 -17.72 24.49 5.41
C SER A 8 -16.71 23.94 4.40
N LEU A 9 -16.05 22.82 4.68
CA LEU A 9 -15.18 22.11 3.75
C LEU A 9 -15.98 21.53 2.55
N ILE A 10 -17.14 20.94 2.81
CA ILE A 10 -18.04 20.46 1.74
C ILE A 10 -18.54 21.62 0.88
N LEU A 11 -18.95 22.74 1.50
CA LEU A 11 -19.43 23.92 0.79
C LEU A 11 -18.31 24.55 -0.04
N LEU A 12 -17.08 24.64 0.49
CA LEU A 12 -15.91 25.10 -0.23
C LEU A 12 -15.59 24.18 -1.41
N PHE A 13 -15.70 22.87 -1.23
CA PHE A 13 -15.52 21.88 -2.29
C PHE A 13 -16.55 22.05 -3.41
N ILE A 14 -17.83 22.22 -3.06
CA ILE A 14 -18.93 22.46 -4.02
C ILE A 14 -18.73 23.79 -4.77
N LEU A 15 -18.24 24.85 -4.13
CA LEU A 15 -17.98 26.14 -4.77
C LEU A 15 -16.81 26.09 -5.76
N PHE A 16 -15.83 25.22 -5.58
CA PHE A 16 -14.78 25.00 -6.57
C PHE A 16 -15.30 24.35 -7.85
N PHE A 17 -16.36 23.53 -7.79
CA PHE A 17 -16.94 22.87 -8.97
C PHE A 17 -17.97 23.75 -9.73
N SER A 18 -18.47 24.84 -9.15
CA SER A 18 -19.52 25.66 -9.76
C SER A 18 -19.08 26.49 -10.97
N LYS A 19 -17.79 26.48 -11.34
CA LYS A 19 -17.23 27.16 -12.52
C LYS A 19 -16.41 26.25 -13.44
N ALA A 20 -16.48 24.93 -13.28
CA ALA A 20 -15.85 24.03 -14.22
C ALA A 20 -16.74 23.93 -15.47
N ASP A 21 -16.33 24.59 -16.56
CA ASP A 21 -16.90 24.32 -17.87
C ASP A 21 -16.76 22.82 -18.14
N ALA A 22 -17.86 22.15 -18.47
CA ALA A 22 -17.89 20.70 -18.69
C ALA A 22 -16.84 20.22 -19.72
N GLN A 23 -16.42 21.08 -20.63
CA GLN A 23 -15.37 20.80 -21.63
C GLN A 23 -13.96 20.60 -21.06
N ASN A 24 -13.76 20.88 -19.76
CA ASN A 24 -12.47 20.77 -19.07
C ASN A 24 -12.42 19.63 -18.05
N VAL A 25 -13.40 18.74 -18.05
CA VAL A 25 -13.48 17.60 -17.14
C VAL A 25 -13.41 16.30 -17.92
N ALA A 26 -12.54 15.39 -17.51
CA ALA A 26 -12.55 14.01 -17.98
C ALA A 26 -12.91 13.06 -16.84
N LEU A 27 -13.60 12.00 -17.17
CA LEU A 27 -13.81 10.86 -16.29
C LEU A 27 -12.99 9.69 -16.81
N GLY A 28 -12.40 8.92 -15.91
CA GLY A 28 -11.55 7.79 -16.29
C GLY A 28 -11.51 6.68 -15.29
N VAL A 29 -10.93 5.58 -15.77
CA VAL A 29 -10.66 4.37 -15.01
C VAL A 29 -9.23 3.93 -15.28
N ARG A 30 -8.59 3.32 -14.30
CA ARG A 30 -7.31 2.62 -14.47
C ARG A 30 -7.35 1.27 -13.76
N GLY A 31 -6.48 0.37 -14.17
CA GLY A 31 -6.28 -0.90 -13.49
C GLY A 31 -5.02 -1.58 -13.95
N GLY A 32 -4.41 -2.32 -13.03
CA GLY A 32 -3.13 -2.95 -13.27
C GLY A 32 -2.64 -3.78 -12.10
N ILE A 33 -1.33 -3.86 -12.01
CA ILE A 33 -0.62 -4.61 -10.98
C ILE A 33 0.04 -3.67 -9.96
N SER A 34 -0.11 -4.06 -8.70
CA SER A 34 0.61 -3.51 -7.57
C SER A 34 1.72 -4.48 -7.15
N ILE A 35 2.89 -3.95 -6.88
CA ILE A 35 4.08 -4.67 -6.39
C ILE A 35 4.44 -4.07 -5.01
N PRO A 36 3.63 -4.37 -3.99
CA PRO A 36 3.81 -3.80 -2.68
C PRO A 36 4.95 -4.44 -1.90
N ASN A 37 5.52 -3.64 -0.99
CA ASN A 37 6.45 -4.11 0.03
C ASN A 37 6.20 -3.38 1.36
N LEU A 38 6.62 -4.02 2.45
CA LEU A 38 6.67 -3.41 3.77
C LEU A 38 8.11 -3.02 4.09
N THR A 39 8.32 -1.74 4.37
CA THR A 39 9.63 -1.24 4.78
C THR A 39 9.70 -1.10 6.29
N ALA A 40 10.81 -1.51 6.89
CA ALA A 40 11.07 -1.29 8.31
C ALA A 40 11.17 0.21 8.58
N GLY A 41 10.38 0.68 9.56
CA GLY A 41 10.39 2.08 10.00
C GLY A 41 11.26 2.24 11.26
N GLY A 42 12.14 3.27 11.26
CA GLY A 42 12.95 3.66 12.42
C GLY A 42 14.32 3.01 12.50
N SER A 43 15.10 3.44 13.51
CA SER A 43 16.52 3.08 13.68
C SER A 43 16.75 1.76 14.42
N ASN A 44 15.72 1.14 14.99
CA ASN A 44 15.84 -0.11 15.72
C ASN A 44 15.34 -1.25 14.85
N GLU A 45 16.26 -2.03 14.34
CA GLU A 45 15.95 -3.25 13.63
C GLU A 45 15.32 -4.26 14.59
N ASN A 46 14.07 -4.60 14.34
CA ASN A 46 13.38 -5.68 15.01
C ASN A 46 13.29 -6.86 14.02
N PRO A 47 13.71 -8.08 14.38
CA PRO A 47 13.66 -9.23 13.47
C PRO A 47 12.24 -9.56 13.00
N LEU A 48 11.21 -9.04 13.67
CA LEU A 48 9.81 -9.21 13.25
C LEU A 48 9.41 -8.27 12.10
N ASN A 49 10.02 -7.09 11.96
CA ASN A 49 9.64 -6.09 10.95
C ASN A 49 10.62 -5.94 9.78
N THR A 50 11.70 -6.69 9.78
CA THR A 50 12.71 -6.70 8.72
C THR A 50 12.55 -7.91 7.79
N GLY A 51 13.23 -7.89 6.64
CA GLY A 51 13.30 -9.03 5.72
C GLY A 51 12.05 -9.23 4.85
N TYR A 52 11.18 -8.24 4.73
CA TYR A 52 10.07 -8.31 3.79
C TYR A 52 10.57 -8.17 2.35
N SER A 53 9.94 -8.92 1.46
CA SER A 53 10.05 -8.84 0.01
C SER A 53 8.71 -8.47 -0.62
N SER A 54 8.74 -8.05 -1.88
CA SER A 54 7.54 -7.69 -2.61
C SER A 54 6.65 -8.89 -2.89
N ARG A 55 5.35 -8.65 -2.91
CA ARG A 55 4.33 -9.57 -3.42
C ARG A 55 3.64 -8.96 -4.64
N GLU A 56 2.81 -9.74 -5.29
CA GLU A 56 1.93 -9.24 -6.35
C GLU A 56 0.54 -8.92 -5.78
N GLY A 57 -0.08 -7.89 -6.33
CA GLY A 57 -1.41 -7.44 -5.98
C GLY A 57 -2.11 -6.74 -7.14
N VAL A 58 -3.31 -6.26 -6.88
CA VAL A 58 -4.14 -5.52 -7.84
C VAL A 58 -4.12 -4.05 -7.48
N ASP A 59 -4.05 -3.19 -8.49
CA ASP A 59 -4.36 -1.77 -8.42
C ASP A 59 -5.54 -1.46 -9.35
N ALA A 60 -6.50 -0.65 -8.89
CA ALA A 60 -7.63 -0.24 -9.72
C ALA A 60 -8.26 1.05 -9.19
N GLY A 61 -8.56 1.99 -10.07
CA GLY A 61 -9.11 3.29 -9.68
C GLY A 61 -10.10 3.87 -10.67
N ILE A 62 -10.95 4.74 -10.14
CA ILE A 62 -11.80 5.64 -10.93
C ILE A 62 -11.44 7.08 -10.58
N PHE A 63 -11.37 7.95 -11.57
CA PHE A 63 -10.94 9.33 -11.37
C PHE A 63 -11.72 10.34 -12.17
N ALA A 64 -11.66 11.59 -11.72
CA ALA A 64 -12.02 12.76 -12.50
C ALA A 64 -10.74 13.61 -12.70
N GLU A 65 -10.49 14.06 -13.93
CA GLU A 65 -9.40 14.99 -14.24
C GLU A 65 -9.97 16.35 -14.57
N PHE A 66 -9.58 17.39 -13.83
CA PHE A 66 -9.97 18.78 -13.99
C PHE A 66 -8.82 19.54 -14.64
N LYS A 67 -8.99 19.94 -15.89
CA LYS A 67 -7.97 20.63 -16.68
C LYS A 67 -8.03 22.14 -16.45
N PHE A 68 -6.93 22.72 -16.00
CA PHE A 68 -6.78 24.18 -15.81
C PHE A 68 -6.01 24.83 -16.97
N SER A 69 -5.14 24.07 -17.63
CA SER A 69 -4.40 24.52 -18.81
C SER A 69 -4.03 23.31 -19.69
N ASN A 70 -3.41 23.57 -20.84
CA ASN A 70 -2.90 22.47 -21.68
C ASN A 70 -1.77 21.67 -21.01
N LEU A 71 -1.12 22.24 -20.02
CA LEU A 71 -0.02 21.63 -19.28
C LEU A 71 -0.47 21.02 -17.95
N PHE A 72 -1.44 21.63 -17.25
CA PHE A 72 -1.74 21.34 -15.85
C PHE A 72 -3.20 20.92 -15.64
N SER A 73 -3.39 19.86 -14.86
CA SER A 73 -4.68 19.38 -14.37
C SER A 73 -4.55 18.86 -12.93
N ILE A 74 -5.68 18.70 -12.25
CA ILE A 74 -5.78 18.03 -10.94
C ILE A 74 -6.68 16.81 -11.12
N GLN A 75 -6.24 15.67 -10.56
CA GLN A 75 -6.89 14.38 -10.70
C GLN A 75 -7.17 13.75 -9.31
N PRO A 76 -8.34 14.06 -8.70
CA PRO A 76 -8.82 13.25 -7.58
C PRO A 76 -9.25 11.87 -8.07
N MET A 77 -9.00 10.85 -7.23
CA MET A 77 -9.28 9.45 -7.55
C MET A 77 -9.81 8.70 -6.32
N ILE A 78 -10.58 7.66 -6.57
CA ILE A 78 -10.87 6.60 -5.63
C ILE A 78 -10.17 5.36 -6.15
N GLU A 79 -9.27 4.80 -5.35
CA GLU A 79 -8.37 3.72 -5.75
C GLU A 79 -8.44 2.57 -4.75
N TYR A 80 -8.50 1.36 -5.25
CA TYR A 80 -8.23 0.14 -4.50
C TYR A 80 -6.81 -0.30 -4.76
N SER A 81 -5.97 -0.26 -3.73
CA SER A 81 -4.56 -0.63 -3.84
C SER A 81 -4.22 -1.79 -2.92
N SER A 82 -3.66 -2.84 -3.50
CA SER A 82 -3.12 -3.97 -2.73
C SER A 82 -1.75 -3.59 -2.19
N GLN A 83 -1.61 -3.64 -0.87
CA GLN A 83 -0.40 -3.35 -0.12
C GLN A 83 0.07 -4.58 0.65
N GLY A 84 1.19 -4.46 1.39
CA GLY A 84 1.73 -5.52 2.22
C GLY A 84 3.05 -6.07 1.70
N GLY A 85 3.40 -7.29 2.09
CA GLY A 85 4.67 -7.92 1.71
C GLY A 85 4.69 -9.38 2.07
N LYS A 86 5.77 -10.07 1.74
CA LYS A 86 5.98 -11.46 2.11
C LYS A 86 7.35 -11.65 2.75
N LYS A 87 7.45 -12.68 3.58
CA LYS A 87 8.72 -13.18 4.16
C LYS A 87 8.73 -14.69 3.97
N ASP A 88 9.80 -15.19 3.39
CA ASP A 88 9.97 -16.61 3.12
C ASP A 88 11.29 -17.09 3.75
N GLY A 89 11.32 -18.34 4.21
CA GLY A 89 12.50 -18.96 4.79
C GLY A 89 12.57 -18.84 6.32
N LEU A 90 13.79 -18.86 6.87
CA LEU A 90 14.03 -18.78 8.30
C LEU A 90 13.71 -17.37 8.81
N GLN A 91 12.77 -17.28 9.75
CA GLN A 91 12.32 -16.00 10.28
C GLN A 91 11.97 -16.11 11.76
N ALA A 92 12.12 -14.98 12.46
CA ALA A 92 11.79 -14.86 13.88
C ALA A 92 10.26 -14.75 14.08
N PHE A 93 9.80 -15.28 15.20
CA PHE A 93 8.47 -15.04 15.75
C PHE A 93 8.55 -14.92 17.28
N PRO A 94 7.60 -14.23 17.95
CA PRO A 94 7.60 -14.10 19.39
C PRO A 94 7.51 -15.49 20.04
N THR A 95 8.30 -15.73 21.10
CA THR A 95 8.25 -17.00 21.83
C THR A 95 6.85 -17.23 22.40
N PRO A 96 6.13 -18.30 22.02
CA PRO A 96 4.83 -18.60 22.56
C PRO A 96 4.89 -18.85 24.07
N ALA A 97 3.85 -18.43 24.80
CA ALA A 97 3.82 -18.52 26.25
C ALA A 97 4.05 -19.97 26.79
N ALA A 98 3.58 -20.98 26.06
CA ALA A 98 3.78 -22.39 26.41
C ALA A 98 5.26 -22.77 26.38
N PHE A 99 6.05 -22.22 25.44
CA PHE A 99 7.50 -22.46 25.39
C PHE A 99 8.25 -21.59 26.41
N ALA A 100 7.81 -20.33 26.59
CA ALA A 100 8.40 -19.46 27.59
C ALA A 100 8.32 -20.06 29.01
N ALA A 101 7.25 -20.80 29.33
CA ALA A 101 7.06 -21.46 30.60
C ALA A 101 8.00 -22.66 30.84
N MET A 102 8.71 -23.15 29.82
CA MET A 102 9.71 -24.23 29.95
C MET A 102 11.06 -23.71 30.46
N TYR A 103 11.26 -22.40 30.50
CA TYR A 103 12.48 -21.77 30.97
C TYR A 103 12.32 -21.19 32.36
N PRO A 104 13.40 -21.09 33.16
CA PRO A 104 13.37 -20.35 34.40
C PRO A 104 12.89 -18.89 34.17
N PRO A 105 12.26 -18.28 35.19
CA PRO A 105 11.78 -16.89 35.06
C PRO A 105 12.86 -15.93 34.55
N GLY A 106 12.57 -15.20 33.49
CA GLY A 106 13.48 -14.21 32.87
C GLY A 106 14.57 -14.79 31.96
N GLN A 107 14.61 -16.10 31.72
CA GLN A 107 15.62 -16.75 30.85
C GLN A 107 15.05 -17.25 29.53
N SER A 108 13.76 -17.07 29.28
CA SER A 108 13.14 -17.41 28.00
C SER A 108 13.69 -16.51 26.89
N PRO A 109 14.05 -17.05 25.71
CA PRO A 109 14.39 -16.24 24.54
C PRO A 109 13.19 -15.37 24.15
N THR A 110 13.45 -14.14 23.72
CA THR A 110 12.40 -13.23 23.26
C THR A 110 11.78 -13.72 21.94
N TYR A 111 12.60 -14.33 21.09
CA TYR A 111 12.20 -14.86 19.80
C TYR A 111 12.63 -16.32 19.65
N LEU A 112 11.80 -17.08 18.95
CA LEU A 112 12.17 -18.33 18.32
C LEU A 112 12.23 -18.14 16.82
N TYR A 113 12.86 -19.08 16.12
CA TYR A 113 13.02 -19.04 14.67
C TYR A 113 12.44 -20.30 14.05
N ALA A 114 11.89 -20.17 12.84
CA ALA A 114 11.39 -21.31 12.07
C ALA A 114 11.40 -20.97 10.57
N THR A 115 11.45 -21.99 9.73
CA THR A 115 11.38 -21.87 8.28
C THR A 115 9.94 -22.01 7.81
N TYR A 116 9.32 -20.91 7.38
CA TYR A 116 7.96 -20.89 6.86
C TYR A 116 7.77 -19.71 5.91
N ASN A 117 6.69 -19.75 5.15
CA ASN A 117 6.29 -18.64 4.28
C ASN A 117 5.21 -17.80 4.98
N SER A 118 5.35 -16.48 4.92
CA SER A 118 4.40 -15.55 5.50
C SER A 118 4.07 -14.45 4.51
N THR A 119 2.78 -14.19 4.28
CA THR A 119 2.29 -13.13 3.39
C THR A 119 1.32 -12.24 4.16
N ALA A 120 1.68 -10.98 4.31
CA ALA A 120 0.78 -9.94 4.81
C ALA A 120 0.04 -9.31 3.62
N LYS A 121 -1.27 -9.57 3.51
CA LYS A 121 -2.16 -8.97 2.51
C LYS A 121 -2.90 -7.81 3.15
N LEU A 122 -2.56 -6.58 2.75
CA LEU A 122 -3.17 -5.36 3.23
C LEU A 122 -3.77 -4.63 2.03
N ASN A 123 -5.08 -4.45 1.99
CA ASN A 123 -5.72 -3.73 0.89
C ASN A 123 -6.33 -2.45 1.42
N TYR A 124 -6.04 -1.36 0.72
CA TYR A 124 -6.52 -0.02 1.07
C TYR A 124 -7.49 0.49 0.02
N LEU A 125 -8.49 1.22 0.48
CA LEU A 125 -9.22 2.18 -0.33
C LEU A 125 -8.51 3.52 -0.15
N MET A 126 -7.97 4.07 -1.24
CA MET A 126 -7.18 5.29 -1.23
C MET A 126 -7.92 6.42 -1.93
N LEU A 127 -7.64 7.64 -1.50
CA LEU A 127 -8.15 8.89 -2.07
C LEU A 127 -6.95 9.78 -2.43
N PRO A 128 -6.25 9.51 -3.53
CA PRO A 128 -5.20 10.39 -4.02
C PRO A 128 -5.78 11.64 -4.69
N ILE A 129 -5.06 12.76 -4.56
CA ILE A 129 -5.32 14.01 -5.28
C ILE A 129 -4.03 14.37 -5.99
N LEU A 130 -3.96 14.06 -7.28
CA LEU A 130 -2.74 14.19 -8.08
C LEU A 130 -2.72 15.49 -8.85
N ALA A 131 -1.63 16.24 -8.75
CA ALA A 131 -1.28 17.33 -9.64
C ALA A 131 -0.60 16.72 -10.87
N LYS A 132 -1.20 16.91 -12.05
CA LYS A 132 -0.78 16.28 -13.30
C LYS A 132 -0.25 17.30 -14.29
N PHE A 133 0.96 17.07 -14.79
CA PHE A 133 1.61 17.88 -15.82
C PHE A 133 1.80 17.04 -17.08
N GLY A 134 1.27 17.51 -18.22
CA GLY A 134 1.29 16.74 -19.45
C GLY A 134 1.70 17.55 -20.66
N TRP A 135 2.58 16.97 -21.47
CA TRP A 135 3.13 17.54 -22.69
C TRP A 135 2.64 16.79 -23.91
N ASN A 136 1.96 17.52 -24.83
CA ASN A 136 1.54 16.97 -26.10
C ASN A 136 2.70 17.06 -27.10
N PHE A 137 2.97 16.00 -27.83
CA PHE A 137 3.93 16.02 -28.93
C PHE A 137 3.31 16.72 -30.13
N LYS A 138 4.06 17.65 -30.74
CA LYS A 138 3.58 18.41 -31.94
C LYS A 138 3.18 17.43 -33.04
N SER A 139 2.00 17.68 -33.65
CA SER A 139 1.47 16.86 -34.75
C SER A 139 1.33 15.35 -34.46
N SER A 140 1.18 14.99 -33.21
CA SER A 140 1.06 13.61 -32.78
C SER A 140 -0.10 13.43 -31.80
N PRO A 141 -0.79 12.29 -31.81
CA PRO A 141 -1.82 11.97 -30.82
C PRO A 141 -1.25 11.57 -29.45
N PHE A 142 0.07 11.51 -29.31
CA PHE A 142 0.71 11.10 -28.06
C PHE A 142 0.88 12.26 -27.08
N ARG A 143 0.72 11.93 -25.81
CA ARG A 143 0.97 12.81 -24.66
C ARG A 143 1.81 12.07 -23.63
N PHE A 144 2.89 12.68 -23.16
CA PHE A 144 3.61 12.28 -21.97
C PHE A 144 3.07 13.07 -20.79
N TYR A 145 3.03 12.46 -19.61
CA TYR A 145 2.67 13.18 -18.39
C TYR A 145 3.39 12.62 -17.17
N VAL A 146 3.47 13.47 -16.18
CA VAL A 146 3.85 13.11 -14.80
C VAL A 146 2.75 13.60 -13.88
N ASP A 147 2.45 12.82 -12.86
CA ASP A 147 1.56 13.27 -11.81
C ASP A 147 2.07 12.85 -10.44
N ALA A 148 1.69 13.63 -9.44
CA ALA A 148 2.05 13.34 -8.07
C ALA A 148 1.13 14.09 -7.10
N GLY A 149 0.93 13.52 -5.91
CA GLY A 149 0.15 14.15 -4.88
C GLY A 149 -0.04 13.31 -3.62
N PRO A 150 -0.62 13.90 -2.59
CA PRO A 150 -0.94 13.20 -1.35
C PRO A 150 -2.10 12.23 -1.54
N PHE A 151 -2.12 11.18 -0.73
CA PHE A 151 -3.28 10.31 -0.58
C PHE A 151 -3.67 10.11 0.88
N LEU A 152 -4.95 9.84 1.11
CA LEU A 152 -5.48 9.30 2.35
C LEU A 152 -5.93 7.87 2.07
N GLY A 153 -5.46 6.90 2.86
CA GLY A 153 -5.79 5.49 2.71
C GLY A 153 -6.58 4.96 3.91
N TYR A 154 -7.59 4.14 3.63
CA TYR A 154 -8.37 3.40 4.63
C TYR A 154 -8.17 1.90 4.43
N LEU A 155 -7.69 1.19 5.47
CA LEU A 155 -7.44 -0.25 5.45
C LEU A 155 -8.78 -1.01 5.44
N VAL A 156 -9.10 -1.64 4.31
CA VAL A 156 -10.35 -2.40 4.14
C VAL A 156 -10.17 -3.89 4.42
N TYR A 157 -8.98 -4.44 4.15
CA TYR A 157 -8.66 -5.85 4.33
C TYR A 157 -7.25 -6.02 4.88
N ALA A 158 -7.08 -6.90 5.88
CA ALA A 158 -5.76 -7.21 6.45
C ALA A 158 -5.72 -8.66 6.94
N HIS A 159 -4.97 -9.50 6.24
CA HIS A 159 -4.75 -10.89 6.60
C HIS A 159 -3.27 -11.24 6.56
N GLN A 160 -2.85 -12.04 7.50
CA GLN A 160 -1.56 -12.71 7.47
C GLN A 160 -1.77 -14.19 7.21
N ILE A 161 -1.25 -14.65 6.08
CA ILE A 161 -1.31 -16.05 5.66
C ILE A 161 0.08 -16.63 5.87
N THR A 162 0.16 -17.71 6.64
CA THR A 162 1.40 -18.46 6.86
C THR A 162 1.23 -19.88 6.36
N THR A 163 2.29 -20.46 5.81
CA THR A 163 2.32 -21.84 5.31
C THR A 163 3.68 -22.47 5.55
N GLY A 164 3.70 -23.77 5.82
CA GLY A 164 4.91 -24.54 6.02
C GLY A 164 4.88 -25.40 7.25
N SER A 165 5.95 -26.14 7.46
CA SER A 165 6.21 -26.94 8.68
C SER A 165 7.71 -26.89 8.94
N SER A 166 8.10 -26.65 10.17
CA SER A 166 9.51 -26.50 10.58
C SER A 166 9.71 -26.86 12.04
N ASP A 167 10.91 -27.30 12.38
CA ASP A 167 11.39 -27.25 13.76
C ASP A 167 11.46 -25.80 14.24
N PHE A 168 11.37 -25.62 15.55
CA PHE A 168 11.68 -24.36 16.21
C PHE A 168 13.16 -24.31 16.57
N TYR A 169 13.79 -23.17 16.32
CA TYR A 169 15.19 -22.92 16.64
C TYR A 169 15.32 -21.80 17.67
N THR A 170 16.30 -21.91 18.55
CA THR A 170 16.59 -20.86 19.53
C THR A 170 17.54 -19.79 19.00
N ASP A 171 18.18 -20.03 17.85
CA ASP A 171 19.16 -19.16 17.23
C ASP A 171 18.75 -18.70 15.82
N PRO A 172 19.18 -17.51 15.39
CA PRO A 172 18.85 -16.96 14.07
C PRO A 172 19.51 -17.69 12.89
N ALA A 173 20.48 -18.58 13.15
CA ALA A 173 21.11 -19.40 12.13
C ALA A 173 20.37 -20.72 11.86
N GLY A 174 19.38 -21.09 12.71
CA GLY A 174 18.63 -22.33 12.58
C GLY A 174 19.48 -23.57 12.86
N THR A 175 20.46 -23.48 13.77
CA THR A 175 21.38 -24.58 14.09
C THR A 175 21.04 -25.29 15.38
N GLN A 176 20.21 -24.70 16.24
CA GLN A 176 19.84 -25.21 17.55
C GLN A 176 18.34 -25.51 17.62
N PRO A 177 17.91 -26.70 17.16
CA PRO A 177 16.49 -27.06 17.18
C PRO A 177 16.03 -27.39 18.61
N LEU A 178 14.77 -27.02 18.91
CA LEU A 178 14.09 -27.49 20.10
C LEU A 178 13.63 -28.95 19.91
N PRO A 179 13.69 -29.80 20.97
CA PRO A 179 13.36 -31.21 20.87
C PRO A 179 11.84 -31.47 20.90
N VAL A 180 11.09 -30.73 20.10
CA VAL A 180 9.61 -30.81 20.02
C VAL A 180 9.11 -31.30 18.66
N GLY A 181 10.03 -31.49 17.70
CA GLY A 181 9.73 -31.87 16.34
C GLY A 181 9.06 -30.78 15.53
N PRO A 182 8.84 -31.00 14.21
CA PRO A 182 8.29 -30.00 13.29
C PRO A 182 6.88 -29.58 13.68
N GLN A 183 6.64 -28.28 13.68
CA GLN A 183 5.35 -27.65 13.94
C GLN A 183 4.76 -27.06 12.66
N SER A 184 3.44 -27.14 12.52
CA SER A 184 2.73 -26.55 11.38
C SER A 184 2.52 -25.05 11.57
N PHE A 185 2.79 -24.29 10.51
CA PHE A 185 2.54 -22.84 10.42
C PHE A 185 1.35 -22.50 9.52
N ASN A 186 0.56 -23.51 9.08
CA ASN A 186 -0.58 -23.26 8.18
C ASN A 186 -1.69 -22.51 8.93
N ASN A 187 -1.81 -21.21 8.65
CA ASN A 187 -2.78 -20.33 9.28
C ASN A 187 -3.18 -19.19 8.33
N ASP A 188 -4.42 -18.73 8.43
CA ASP A 188 -4.93 -17.51 7.81
C ASP A 188 -5.62 -16.68 8.91
N GLN A 189 -4.98 -15.60 9.31
CA GLN A 189 -5.41 -14.77 10.42
C GLN A 189 -5.77 -13.37 9.95
N ASN A 190 -6.95 -12.89 10.37
CA ASN A 190 -7.29 -11.48 10.26
C ASN A 190 -6.46 -10.70 11.29
N ILE A 191 -5.66 -9.75 10.79
CA ILE A 191 -4.76 -8.91 11.61
C ILE A 191 -5.19 -7.44 11.65
N LYS A 192 -6.40 -7.11 11.17
CA LYS A 192 -6.87 -5.72 11.05
C LYS A 192 -6.87 -4.98 12.39
N ASP A 193 -7.18 -5.67 13.46
CA ASP A 193 -7.20 -5.09 14.82
C ASP A 193 -5.80 -4.74 15.35
N GLN A 194 -4.74 -5.34 14.77
CA GLN A 194 -3.34 -5.09 15.11
C GLN A 194 -2.75 -3.89 14.33
N LEU A 195 -3.49 -3.36 13.34
CA LEU A 195 -3.01 -2.33 12.43
C LEU A 195 -3.81 -1.03 12.54
N HIS A 196 -3.14 0.09 12.29
CA HIS A 196 -3.82 1.37 12.08
C HIS A 196 -4.64 1.34 10.80
N THR A 197 -5.89 1.76 10.89
CA THR A 197 -6.83 1.73 9.75
C THR A 197 -6.65 2.89 8.78
N ILE A 198 -6.00 3.97 9.22
CA ILE A 198 -5.73 5.15 8.40
C ILE A 198 -4.25 5.18 8.05
N ASN A 199 -3.96 5.41 6.79
CA ASN A 199 -2.63 5.72 6.28
C ASN A 199 -2.68 7.05 5.51
N PHE A 200 -1.56 7.76 5.51
CA PHE A 200 -1.37 8.98 4.75
C PHE A 200 -0.01 8.90 4.07
N GLY A 201 0.07 9.35 2.83
CA GLY A 201 1.30 9.26 2.08
C GLY A 201 1.29 10.07 0.81
N PHE A 202 2.18 9.71 -0.08
CA PHE A 202 2.38 10.36 -1.36
C PHE A 202 2.41 9.32 -2.48
N GLU A 203 1.83 9.67 -3.62
CA GLU A 203 1.82 8.88 -4.85
C GLU A 203 2.43 9.70 -5.98
N GLY A 204 3.11 9.04 -6.93
CA GLY A 204 3.65 9.67 -8.11
C GLY A 204 3.79 8.70 -9.27
N ASN A 205 3.42 9.15 -10.46
CA ASN A 205 3.37 8.34 -11.67
C ASN A 205 3.96 9.07 -12.88
N LEU A 206 4.44 8.28 -13.84
CA LEU A 206 4.84 8.68 -15.18
C LEU A 206 3.97 7.95 -16.18
N GLY A 207 3.41 8.64 -17.16
CA GLY A 207 2.51 7.99 -18.10
C GLY A 207 2.63 8.48 -19.53
N PHE A 208 2.21 7.60 -20.45
CA PHE A 208 2.04 7.89 -21.85
C PHE A 208 0.58 7.65 -22.24
N ALA A 209 -0.02 8.64 -22.90
CA ALA A 209 -1.38 8.59 -23.36
C ALA A 209 -1.46 8.76 -24.88
N TYR A 210 -2.37 8.01 -25.49
CA TYR A 210 -2.75 8.14 -26.88
C TYR A 210 -4.15 8.79 -26.96
N LYS A 211 -4.24 9.95 -27.64
CA LYS A 211 -5.47 10.69 -27.82
C LYS A 211 -6.29 10.11 -28.98
N PHE A 212 -7.53 9.76 -28.69
CA PHE A 212 -8.49 9.27 -29.65
C PHE A 212 -9.81 10.04 -29.54
N LYS A 213 -10.05 10.99 -30.44
CA LYS A 213 -11.20 11.93 -30.36
C LYS A 213 -11.23 12.69 -29.04
N LYS A 214 -12.26 12.47 -28.21
CA LYS A 214 -12.41 13.01 -26.87
C LYS A 214 -11.87 12.09 -25.79
N SER A 215 -11.18 11.00 -26.13
CA SER A 215 -10.71 9.99 -25.20
C SER A 215 -9.20 9.88 -25.19
N TYR A 216 -8.69 9.31 -24.11
CA TYR A 216 -7.30 8.86 -23.99
C TYR A 216 -7.27 7.40 -23.53
N ILE A 217 -6.43 6.60 -24.17
CA ILE A 217 -5.95 5.33 -23.64
C ILE A 217 -4.54 5.61 -23.15
N PHE A 218 -4.21 5.15 -21.95
CA PHE A 218 -2.89 5.43 -21.38
C PHE A 218 -2.32 4.19 -20.67
N ILE A 219 -1.01 4.21 -20.53
CA ILE A 219 -0.23 3.34 -19.65
C ILE A 219 0.55 4.25 -18.71
N GLU A 220 0.61 3.87 -17.43
CA GLU A 220 1.41 4.59 -16.45
C GLU A 220 2.14 3.61 -15.53
N GLY A 221 3.27 4.06 -15.00
CA GLY A 221 4.03 3.36 -14.00
C GLY A 221 4.46 4.34 -12.93
N GLY A 222 4.43 3.90 -11.69
CA GLY A 222 4.73 4.76 -10.57
C GLY A 222 4.73 4.02 -9.26
N GLY A 223 4.26 4.68 -8.23
CA GLY A 223 4.10 4.06 -6.92
C GLY A 223 3.65 5.04 -5.86
N ASN A 224 3.35 4.47 -4.72
CA ASN A 224 2.91 5.17 -3.54
C ASN A 224 3.71 4.75 -2.31
N TYR A 225 3.78 5.65 -1.32
CA TYR A 225 4.44 5.39 -0.06
C TYR A 225 3.70 6.04 1.10
N GLY A 226 3.29 5.22 2.07
CA GLY A 226 2.64 5.66 3.30
C GLY A 226 3.66 6.05 4.36
N PHE A 227 3.48 7.22 4.95
CA PHE A 227 4.39 7.78 5.95
C PHE A 227 4.11 7.29 7.37
N LEU A 228 2.93 6.74 7.61
CA LEU A 228 2.52 6.31 8.93
C LEU A 228 2.97 4.89 9.22
N ASN A 229 3.41 4.65 10.47
CA ASN A 229 3.56 3.30 10.96
C ASN A 229 2.21 2.57 10.93
N ILE A 230 2.15 1.44 10.22
CA ILE A 230 0.92 0.66 10.13
C ILE A 230 0.65 -0.19 11.36
N GLN A 231 1.67 -0.46 12.19
CA GLN A 231 1.54 -1.31 13.39
C GLN A 231 0.95 -0.55 14.58
N LYS A 232 -0.05 -1.14 15.25
CA LYS A 232 -0.47 -0.70 16.58
C LYS A 232 0.45 -1.30 17.64
N GLY A 233 0.87 -0.50 18.61
CA GLY A 233 1.79 -0.95 19.65
C GLY A 233 3.22 -1.09 19.16
N THR A 234 4.06 -1.75 19.96
CA THR A 234 5.52 -1.86 19.75
C THR A 234 6.01 -3.28 19.53
N ALA A 235 5.16 -4.28 19.76
CA ALA A 235 5.56 -5.70 19.73
C ALA A 235 6.12 -6.13 18.37
N ASN A 236 5.52 -5.68 17.27
CA ASN A 236 5.92 -6.01 15.90
C ASN A 236 6.81 -4.93 15.25
N GLY A 237 7.37 -4.00 16.04
CA GLY A 237 8.18 -2.91 15.53
C GLY A 237 7.38 -1.88 14.72
N LYS A 238 8.03 -1.25 13.75
CA LYS A 238 7.43 -0.24 12.87
C LYS A 238 7.57 -0.66 11.42
N ASN A 239 6.47 -0.59 10.67
CA ASN A 239 6.46 -0.79 9.23
C ASN A 239 5.70 0.33 8.51
N ASN A 240 6.19 0.70 7.33
CA ASN A 240 5.49 1.54 6.38
C ASN A 240 5.05 0.69 5.19
N ALA A 241 3.88 0.98 4.64
CA ALA A 241 3.37 0.30 3.45
C ALA A 241 3.62 1.17 2.22
N GLY A 242 4.00 0.54 1.12
CA GLY A 242 4.15 1.19 -0.18
C GLY A 242 4.07 0.17 -1.30
N ALA A 243 3.88 0.64 -2.52
CA ALA A 243 3.82 -0.20 -3.71
C ALA A 243 4.38 0.51 -4.93
N GLY A 244 5.06 -0.24 -5.79
CA GLY A 244 5.21 0.13 -7.20
C GLY A 244 3.96 -0.32 -7.97
N THR A 245 3.53 0.46 -8.98
CA THR A 245 2.35 0.14 -9.79
C THR A 245 2.65 0.25 -11.27
N VAL A 246 1.95 -0.56 -12.06
CA VAL A 246 1.90 -0.44 -13.52
C VAL A 246 0.46 -0.62 -13.93
N ASP A 247 -0.12 0.42 -14.53
CA ASP A 247 -1.54 0.52 -14.85
C ASP A 247 -1.77 0.85 -16.32
N ILE A 248 -2.89 0.37 -16.82
CA ILE A 248 -3.49 0.79 -18.09
C ILE A 248 -4.83 1.45 -17.79
N GLY A 249 -5.17 2.49 -18.53
CA GLY A 249 -6.42 3.20 -18.27
C GLY A 249 -7.04 3.84 -19.50
N TYR A 250 -8.25 4.32 -19.27
CA TYR A 250 -9.05 5.03 -20.25
C TYR A 250 -9.70 6.24 -19.61
N SER A 251 -9.72 7.37 -20.33
CA SER A 251 -10.45 8.55 -19.92
C SER A 251 -11.21 9.19 -21.08
N PHE A 252 -12.33 9.84 -20.75
CA PHE A 252 -13.21 10.51 -21.69
C PHE A 252 -13.48 11.95 -21.23
N TRP A 253 -13.27 12.92 -22.11
CA TRP A 253 -13.57 14.35 -21.92
C TRP A 253 -15.03 14.63 -22.22
N LEU A 254 -15.72 15.25 -21.28
CA LEU A 254 -17.14 15.62 -21.37
C LEU A 254 -17.41 16.74 -22.40
#